data_3edf5cd9517eb5eb5d9ab1061c461005
#
_entry.id   3edf5cd9517eb5eb5d9ab1061c461005
#
_cell.length_a   1.000
_cell.length_b   1.000
_cell.length_c   1.000
_cell.angle_alpha   90.00
_cell.angle_beta   90.00
_cell.angle_gamma   90.00
#
_symmetry.space_group_name_H-M   'P 1'
#
loop_
_entity.id
_entity.type
_entity.pdbx_description
1 polymer ?
#
loop_
_entity_poly.entity_id
_entity_poly.type
_entity_poly.pdbx_seq_one_letter_code
_entity_poly.pdbx_strand_id
1 'polypeptide(L)'
;MATTKLASGNLRQIAGELPRCRSVLAVCAHPDDESFGLGAVLARFEDLGSSVSVICLTHGEASTLGESAESDLAALRQAELADAAKALSLHTVRLLGYPDGTLGAEPQDRLTADVTQMAGETGADLLLVFDEGGITGHPDHMAATAAGLLAASRLGTPVLAWTLEQRVADAINSAFASTAFKGRVTGDLDVRVEVDRQRQMRAIACHKSQSFDNPVLRRRLAEQGTIEVLRWLLRR
;
A
#
# COMPACT_ATOMS: atom_id res chain seq x y z
N MET A 1 16.53 -16.27 49.19
CA MET A 1 15.36 -15.88 48.41
C MET A 1 15.78 -14.85 47.38
N ALA A 2 15.98 -15.27 46.16
CA ALA A 2 16.37 -14.39 45.05
C ALA A 2 15.10 -13.95 44.30
N THR A 3 14.75 -12.68 44.40
CA THR A 3 13.60 -12.10 43.70
C THR A 3 14.02 -11.80 42.28
N THR A 4 13.59 -12.63 41.34
CA THR A 4 13.76 -12.39 39.90
C THR A 4 12.88 -11.23 39.50
N LYS A 5 13.48 -10.08 39.24
CA LYS A 5 12.84 -8.91 38.62
C LYS A 5 12.54 -9.26 37.18
N LEU A 6 11.28 -9.56 36.87
CA LEU A 6 10.78 -9.61 35.50
C LEU A 6 10.97 -8.23 34.88
N ALA A 7 11.76 -8.15 33.82
CA ALA A 7 11.90 -6.96 33.01
C ALA A 7 10.53 -6.65 32.40
N SER A 8 9.91 -5.54 32.81
CA SER A 8 8.76 -4.95 32.15
C SER A 8 9.22 -4.47 30.76
N GLY A 9 9.07 -5.32 29.75
CA GLY A 9 9.18 -4.89 28.36
C GLY A 9 8.14 -3.79 28.15
N ASN A 10 8.59 -2.60 27.77
CA ASN A 10 7.73 -1.52 27.33
C ASN A 10 6.86 -2.05 26.19
N LEU A 11 5.60 -2.38 26.48
CA LEU A 11 4.60 -2.68 25.44
C LEU A 11 4.49 -1.41 24.59
N ARG A 12 4.90 -1.51 23.34
CA ARG A 12 4.81 -0.42 22.36
C ARG A 12 3.34 -0.04 22.26
N GLN A 13 3.00 1.21 22.58
CA GLN A 13 1.62 1.67 22.48
C GLN A 13 1.26 1.82 21.00
N ILE A 14 0.24 1.09 20.56
CA ILE A 14 -0.28 1.17 19.20
C ILE A 14 -1.14 2.43 19.11
N ALA A 15 -0.84 3.31 18.14
CA ALA A 15 -1.64 4.50 17.88
C ALA A 15 -3.02 4.11 17.29
N GLY A 16 -4.09 4.71 17.80
CA GLY A 16 -5.46 4.54 17.31
C GLY A 16 -5.79 5.43 16.10
N GLU A 17 -4.86 6.31 15.69
CA GLU A 17 -5.06 7.27 14.61
C GLU A 17 -3.85 7.34 13.70
N LEU A 18 -4.08 7.76 12.43
CA LEU A 18 -3.00 8.07 11.49
C LEU A 18 -2.23 9.31 11.95
N PRO A 19 -0.92 9.40 11.62
CA PRO A 19 -0.15 10.60 11.90
C PRO A 19 -0.71 11.79 11.12
N ARG A 20 -0.65 12.98 11.72
CA ARG A 20 -1.01 14.20 11.01
C ARG A 20 0.14 14.63 10.09
N CYS A 21 -0.17 14.79 8.81
CA CYS A 21 0.75 15.26 7.79
C CYS A 21 0.00 16.15 6.81
N ARG A 22 0.74 16.97 6.07
CA ARG A 22 0.16 17.91 5.07
C ARG A 22 0.04 17.26 3.71
N SER A 23 1.01 16.42 3.36
CA SER A 23 1.09 15.79 2.05
C SER A 23 1.62 14.37 2.16
N VAL A 24 0.84 13.42 1.64
CA VAL A 24 1.18 11.99 1.59
C VAL A 24 1.44 11.59 0.16
N LEU A 25 2.55 10.91 -0.10
CA LEU A 25 2.80 10.23 -1.36
C LEU A 25 2.77 8.72 -1.14
N ALA A 26 1.80 8.04 -1.75
CA ALA A 26 1.78 6.58 -1.82
C ALA A 26 2.59 6.09 -3.02
N VAL A 27 3.40 5.04 -2.82
CA VAL A 27 4.21 4.39 -3.85
C VAL A 27 3.63 3.01 -4.11
N CYS A 28 3.08 2.82 -5.30
CA CYS A 28 2.40 1.62 -5.77
C CYS A 28 3.17 0.98 -6.93
N ALA A 29 3.10 -0.33 -7.05
CA ALA A 29 3.67 -1.06 -8.17
C ALA A 29 2.71 -1.05 -9.36
N HIS A 30 1.42 -1.34 -9.13
CA HIS A 30 0.40 -1.56 -10.15
C HIS A 30 -0.84 -0.70 -9.95
N PRO A 31 -1.59 -0.37 -11.02
CA PRO A 31 -2.93 0.20 -10.90
C PRO A 31 -3.85 -0.82 -10.22
N ASP A 32 -4.44 -0.48 -9.13
CA ASP A 32 -5.29 -1.18 -8.15
C ASP A 32 -4.70 -1.22 -6.72
N ASP A 33 -3.39 -1.14 -6.56
CA ASP A 33 -2.74 -1.10 -5.25
C ASP A 33 -3.28 0.03 -4.36
N GLU A 34 -3.43 1.21 -4.97
CA GLU A 34 -3.94 2.41 -4.30
C GLU A 34 -5.39 2.23 -3.81
N SER A 35 -6.16 1.35 -4.46
CA SER A 35 -7.55 1.04 -4.12
C SER A 35 -7.65 -0.20 -3.25
N PHE A 36 -7.03 -1.31 -3.67
CA PHE A 36 -7.17 -2.60 -3.02
C PHE A 36 -6.50 -2.60 -1.66
N GLY A 37 -5.23 -2.24 -1.59
CA GLY A 37 -4.43 -2.19 -0.36
C GLY A 37 -4.66 -0.90 0.43
N LEU A 38 -4.34 0.22 -0.18
CA LEU A 38 -4.17 1.50 0.50
C LEU A 38 -5.45 2.34 0.59
N GLY A 39 -6.50 2.04 -0.17
CA GLY A 39 -7.61 2.94 -0.45
C GLY A 39 -8.32 3.51 0.78
N ALA A 40 -8.55 2.70 1.81
CA ALA A 40 -9.17 3.19 3.04
C ALA A 40 -8.24 4.11 3.83
N VAL A 41 -6.92 3.82 3.83
CA VAL A 41 -5.91 4.64 4.49
C VAL A 41 -5.73 5.97 3.77
N LEU A 42 -5.67 5.97 2.42
CA LEU A 42 -5.58 7.18 1.60
C LEU A 42 -6.81 8.08 1.82
N ALA A 43 -8.01 7.48 1.78
CA ALA A 43 -9.25 8.19 2.08
C ALA A 43 -9.24 8.80 3.49
N ARG A 44 -8.69 8.08 4.48
CA ARG A 44 -8.60 8.59 5.86
C ARG A 44 -7.62 9.75 5.98
N PHE A 45 -6.48 9.72 5.28
CA PHE A 45 -5.55 10.86 5.24
C PHE A 45 -6.20 12.10 4.65
N GLU A 46 -6.97 11.93 3.58
CA GLU A 46 -7.72 13.02 2.94
C GLU A 46 -8.78 13.61 3.88
N ASP A 47 -9.52 12.77 4.63
CA ASP A 47 -10.45 13.22 5.69
C ASP A 47 -9.75 14.02 6.80
N LEU A 48 -8.48 13.75 7.06
CA LEU A 48 -7.66 14.49 8.02
C LEU A 48 -7.09 15.80 7.45
N GLY A 49 -7.38 16.11 6.18
CA GLY A 49 -6.96 17.31 5.48
C GLY A 49 -5.58 17.22 4.83
N SER A 50 -5.02 16.02 4.66
CA SER A 50 -3.78 15.83 3.90
C SER A 50 -4.04 15.90 2.41
N SER A 51 -3.13 16.51 1.64
CA SER A 51 -3.06 16.32 0.19
C SER A 51 -2.49 14.93 -0.10
N VAL A 52 -3.25 14.08 -0.80
CA VAL A 52 -2.88 12.68 -1.05
C VAL A 52 -2.54 12.47 -2.51
N SER A 53 -1.34 11.98 -2.79
CA SER A 53 -0.86 11.70 -4.15
C SER A 53 -0.39 10.26 -4.27
N VAL A 54 -0.39 9.73 -5.50
CA VAL A 54 0.02 8.35 -5.82
C VAL A 54 1.00 8.35 -6.99
N ILE A 55 2.12 7.67 -6.85
CA ILE A 55 2.96 7.23 -7.96
C ILE A 55 2.75 5.72 -8.15
N CYS A 56 2.39 5.33 -9.37
CA CYS A 56 2.23 3.94 -9.77
C CYS A 56 3.31 3.63 -10.81
N LEU A 57 4.10 2.59 -10.60
CA LEU A 57 5.33 2.38 -11.37
C LEU A 57 5.11 1.67 -12.70
N THR A 58 4.11 0.77 -12.80
CA THR A 58 3.80 0.01 -14.01
C THR A 58 2.35 0.23 -14.44
N HIS A 59 2.02 -0.19 -15.65
CA HIS A 59 0.62 -0.27 -16.10
C HIS A 59 -0.09 -1.55 -15.63
N GLY A 60 0.62 -2.49 -15.02
CA GLY A 60 0.06 -3.77 -14.57
C GLY A 60 -0.37 -4.67 -15.72
N GLU A 61 0.25 -4.54 -16.88
CA GLU A 61 -0.12 -5.18 -18.14
C GLU A 61 0.14 -6.68 -18.20
N ALA A 62 0.99 -7.19 -17.29
CA ALA A 62 1.26 -8.63 -17.17
C ALA A 62 0.24 -9.37 -16.30
N SER A 63 -0.82 -8.69 -15.82
CA SER A 63 -1.86 -9.34 -15.02
C SER A 63 -2.55 -10.46 -15.81
N THR A 64 -2.70 -11.60 -15.15
CA THR A 64 -3.46 -12.75 -15.68
C THR A 64 -4.94 -12.71 -15.32
N LEU A 65 -5.40 -11.67 -14.63
CA LEU A 65 -6.80 -11.43 -14.33
C LEU A 65 -7.46 -10.72 -15.51
N GLY A 66 -8.58 -11.24 -15.99
CA GLY A 66 -9.31 -10.68 -17.15
C GLY A 66 -8.94 -11.35 -18.49
N GLU A 67 -9.67 -10.98 -19.55
CA GLU A 67 -9.57 -11.59 -20.90
C GLU A 67 -8.92 -10.66 -21.95
N SER A 68 -8.38 -9.51 -21.54
CA SER A 68 -7.85 -8.50 -22.46
C SER A 68 -6.45 -8.86 -22.99
N ALA A 69 -6.15 -8.51 -24.25
CA ALA A 69 -4.79 -8.55 -24.77
C ALA A 69 -3.89 -7.55 -24.02
N GLU A 70 -2.59 -7.85 -23.87
CA GLU A 70 -1.65 -7.08 -23.05
C GLU A 70 -1.67 -5.55 -23.33
N SER A 71 -1.64 -5.15 -24.61
CA SER A 71 -1.69 -3.73 -25.00
C SER A 71 -3.01 -3.03 -24.64
N ASP A 72 -4.12 -3.75 -24.76
CA ASP A 72 -5.43 -3.24 -24.41
C ASP A 72 -5.59 -3.15 -22.88
N LEU A 73 -4.96 -4.09 -22.16
CA LEU A 73 -4.99 -4.11 -20.70
C LEU A 73 -4.26 -2.92 -20.09
N ALA A 74 -3.10 -2.51 -20.61
CA ALA A 74 -2.38 -1.33 -20.12
C ALA A 74 -3.22 -0.05 -20.23
N ALA A 75 -3.86 0.19 -21.37
CA ALA A 75 -4.73 1.35 -21.58
C ALA A 75 -5.99 1.28 -20.71
N LEU A 76 -6.57 0.10 -20.56
CA LEU A 76 -7.73 -0.12 -19.68
C LEU A 76 -7.40 0.19 -18.24
N ARG A 77 -6.31 -0.37 -17.70
CA ARG A 77 -5.90 -0.16 -16.29
C ARG A 77 -5.49 1.28 -16.00
N GLN A 78 -4.91 1.98 -16.98
CA GLN A 78 -4.67 3.43 -16.87
C GLN A 78 -5.97 4.21 -16.71
N ALA A 79 -7.01 3.89 -17.48
CA ALA A 79 -8.32 4.54 -17.37
C ALA A 79 -8.99 4.20 -16.02
N GLU A 80 -8.92 2.94 -15.60
CA GLU A 80 -9.44 2.49 -14.30
C GLU A 80 -8.77 3.21 -13.12
N LEU A 81 -7.43 3.37 -13.16
CA LEU A 81 -6.66 4.14 -12.17
C LEU A 81 -7.12 5.60 -12.12
N ALA A 82 -7.34 6.22 -13.28
CA ALA A 82 -7.80 7.61 -13.33
C ALA A 82 -9.20 7.80 -12.71
N ASP A 83 -10.09 6.83 -12.85
CA ASP A 83 -11.42 6.86 -12.23
C ASP A 83 -11.35 6.51 -10.74
N ALA A 84 -10.51 5.57 -10.34
CA ALA A 84 -10.26 5.25 -8.94
C ALA A 84 -9.66 6.45 -8.18
N ALA A 85 -8.76 7.20 -8.82
CA ALA A 85 -8.19 8.42 -8.26
C ALA A 85 -9.26 9.47 -7.91
N LYS A 86 -10.25 9.65 -8.78
CA LYS A 86 -11.40 10.54 -8.51
C LYS A 86 -12.24 10.03 -7.34
N ALA A 87 -12.49 8.71 -7.29
CA ALA A 87 -13.27 8.08 -6.22
C ALA A 87 -12.60 8.22 -4.84
N LEU A 88 -11.26 8.23 -4.78
CA LEU A 88 -10.46 8.44 -3.58
C LEU A 88 -10.16 9.92 -3.29
N SER A 89 -10.51 10.84 -4.19
CA SER A 89 -10.20 12.28 -4.10
C SER A 89 -8.69 12.55 -4.10
N LEU A 90 -7.92 11.77 -4.86
CA LEU A 90 -6.47 11.96 -4.94
C LEU A 90 -6.11 13.30 -5.61
N HIS A 91 -5.12 14.00 -5.05
CA HIS A 91 -4.65 15.28 -5.55
C HIS A 91 -3.88 15.13 -6.87
N THR A 92 -2.96 14.16 -6.91
CA THR A 92 -2.13 13.88 -8.09
C THR A 92 -1.92 12.37 -8.21
N VAL A 93 -2.04 11.86 -9.44
CA VAL A 93 -1.65 10.49 -9.79
C VAL A 93 -0.66 10.54 -10.93
N ARG A 94 0.47 9.86 -10.75
CA ARG A 94 1.46 9.66 -11.80
C ARG A 94 1.57 8.18 -12.08
N LEU A 95 1.32 7.79 -13.34
CA LEU A 95 1.53 6.44 -13.83
C LEU A 95 2.80 6.44 -14.67
N LEU A 96 3.72 5.53 -14.35
CA LEU A 96 4.96 5.32 -15.09
C LEU A 96 4.85 4.08 -15.97
N GLY A 97 5.76 3.94 -16.91
CA GLY A 97 5.77 2.86 -17.89
C GLY A 97 6.90 1.86 -17.67
N TYR A 98 7.22 1.50 -16.42
CA TYR A 98 8.12 0.37 -16.19
C TYR A 98 7.42 -0.94 -16.56
N PRO A 99 8.14 -1.94 -17.11
CA PRO A 99 7.51 -3.21 -17.46
C PRO A 99 6.98 -3.93 -16.22
N ASP A 100 5.73 -4.36 -16.26
CA ASP A 100 5.08 -5.10 -15.19
C ASP A 100 5.72 -6.48 -14.98
N GLY A 101 5.78 -6.91 -13.72
CA GLY A 101 6.41 -8.17 -13.33
C GLY A 101 7.93 -8.12 -13.23
N THR A 102 8.58 -7.00 -13.58
CA THR A 102 10.04 -6.90 -13.66
C THR A 102 10.68 -5.77 -12.86
N LEU A 103 9.92 -5.06 -12.03
CA LEU A 103 10.47 -3.96 -11.22
C LEU A 103 11.65 -4.39 -10.36
N GLY A 104 11.68 -5.64 -9.90
CA GLY A 104 12.81 -6.19 -9.15
C GLY A 104 14.12 -6.28 -9.94
N ALA A 105 14.07 -6.26 -11.29
CA ALA A 105 15.22 -6.28 -12.19
C ALA A 105 15.63 -4.85 -12.65
N GLU A 106 14.77 -3.85 -12.45
CA GLU A 106 15.09 -2.46 -12.79
C GLU A 106 16.15 -1.89 -11.83
N PRO A 107 17.04 -1.00 -12.34
CA PRO A 107 18.00 -0.32 -11.48
C PRO A 107 17.28 0.45 -10.36
N GLN A 108 17.51 0.06 -9.12
CA GLN A 108 16.82 0.63 -7.94
C GLN A 108 16.99 2.16 -7.85
N ASP A 109 18.15 2.69 -8.28
CA ASP A 109 18.38 4.14 -8.31
C ASP A 109 17.44 4.89 -9.28
N ARG A 110 17.02 4.26 -10.37
CA ARG A 110 16.07 4.83 -11.32
C ARG A 110 14.67 4.94 -10.69
N LEU A 111 14.18 3.85 -10.12
CA LEU A 111 12.89 3.86 -9.40
C LEU A 111 12.91 4.89 -8.25
N THR A 112 14.02 4.92 -7.51
CA THR A 112 14.22 5.86 -6.40
C THR A 112 14.22 7.32 -6.87
N ALA A 113 14.82 7.62 -8.04
CA ALA A 113 14.86 8.98 -8.58
C ALA A 113 13.44 9.48 -8.92
N ASP A 114 12.62 8.64 -9.57
CA ASP A 114 11.23 9.01 -9.90
C ASP A 114 10.38 9.26 -8.64
N VAL A 115 10.51 8.40 -7.63
CA VAL A 115 9.82 8.60 -6.34
C VAL A 115 10.31 9.86 -5.64
N THR A 116 11.63 10.11 -5.63
CA THR A 116 12.23 11.31 -5.02
C THR A 116 11.73 12.58 -5.71
N GLN A 117 11.70 12.58 -7.04
CA GLN A 117 11.19 13.69 -7.83
C GLN A 117 9.73 13.99 -7.48
N MET A 118 8.86 12.99 -7.51
CA MET A 118 7.45 13.20 -7.22
C MET A 118 7.20 13.63 -5.76
N ALA A 119 7.96 13.08 -4.82
CA ALA A 119 7.89 13.49 -3.42
C ALA A 119 8.26 14.97 -3.24
N GLY A 120 9.28 15.44 -3.97
CA GLY A 120 9.65 16.86 -3.99
C GLY A 120 8.58 17.76 -4.62
N GLU A 121 8.03 17.35 -5.76
CA GLU A 121 6.98 18.10 -6.48
C GLU A 121 5.68 18.22 -5.67
N THR A 122 5.30 17.17 -4.94
CA THR A 122 4.09 17.16 -4.10
C THR A 122 4.32 17.70 -2.69
N GLY A 123 5.57 17.99 -2.34
CA GLY A 123 5.95 18.41 -0.99
C GLY A 123 5.63 17.36 0.07
N ALA A 124 5.76 16.08 -0.27
CA ALA A 124 5.39 14.98 0.61
C ALA A 124 6.19 15.00 1.92
N ASP A 125 5.49 15.08 3.04
CA ASP A 125 6.05 14.98 4.38
C ASP A 125 5.81 13.60 5.04
N LEU A 126 5.16 12.68 4.29
CA LEU A 126 5.03 11.26 4.61
C LEU A 126 5.02 10.42 3.32
N LEU A 127 5.81 9.34 3.27
CA LEU A 127 5.64 8.30 2.25
C LEU A 127 4.83 7.13 2.81
N LEU A 128 3.89 6.64 2.01
CA LEU A 128 3.08 5.46 2.30
C LEU A 128 3.43 4.36 1.30
N VAL A 129 3.78 3.18 1.80
CA VAL A 129 4.22 2.04 0.99
C VAL A 129 3.52 0.75 1.48
N PHE A 130 3.68 -0.34 0.73
CA PHE A 130 3.41 -1.68 1.28
C PHE A 130 4.52 -2.10 2.24
N ASP A 131 4.24 -3.04 3.14
CA ASP A 131 5.26 -3.61 4.01
C ASP A 131 6.35 -4.33 3.19
N GLU A 132 7.57 -4.37 3.71
CA GLU A 132 8.80 -4.83 3.01
C GLU A 132 8.67 -6.20 2.33
N GLY A 133 7.84 -7.09 2.85
CA GLY A 133 7.53 -8.37 2.22
C GLY A 133 6.57 -8.30 1.04
N GLY A 134 6.14 -7.11 0.60
CA GLY A 134 5.18 -6.95 -0.50
C GLY A 134 3.84 -7.64 -0.26
N ILE A 135 3.48 -7.88 1.00
CA ILE A 135 2.28 -8.59 1.48
C ILE A 135 2.24 -10.08 1.08
N THR A 136 2.49 -10.38 -0.19
CA THR A 136 2.48 -11.74 -0.77
C THR A 136 3.85 -12.22 -1.25
N GLY A 137 4.90 -11.44 -1.02
CA GLY A 137 6.22 -11.66 -1.58
C GLY A 137 6.33 -11.24 -3.05
N HIS A 138 5.41 -10.40 -3.56
CA HIS A 138 5.45 -9.93 -4.94
C HIS A 138 6.69 -9.08 -5.19
N PRO A 139 7.58 -9.45 -6.16
CA PRO A 139 8.85 -8.74 -6.37
C PRO A 139 8.66 -7.25 -6.69
N ASP A 140 7.63 -6.89 -7.44
CA ASP A 140 7.35 -5.50 -7.82
C ASP A 140 6.92 -4.66 -6.62
N HIS A 141 6.08 -5.18 -5.72
CA HIS A 141 5.75 -4.49 -4.47
C HIS A 141 6.98 -4.28 -3.60
N MET A 142 7.86 -5.29 -3.53
CA MET A 142 9.11 -5.18 -2.78
C MET A 142 10.03 -4.11 -3.37
N ALA A 143 10.14 -4.04 -4.71
CA ALA A 143 10.93 -3.04 -5.42
C ALA A 143 10.36 -1.63 -5.24
N ALA A 144 9.04 -1.46 -5.33
CA ALA A 144 8.35 -0.19 -5.08
C ALA A 144 8.57 0.29 -3.63
N THR A 145 8.44 -0.60 -2.66
CA THR A 145 8.71 -0.30 -1.25
C THR A 145 10.16 0.11 -1.02
N ALA A 146 11.12 -0.61 -1.62
CA ALA A 146 12.54 -0.28 -1.53
C ALA A 146 12.84 1.10 -2.15
N ALA A 147 12.23 1.45 -3.29
CA ALA A 147 12.35 2.76 -3.91
C ALA A 147 11.81 3.87 -2.98
N GLY A 148 10.66 3.64 -2.36
CA GLY A 148 10.09 4.55 -1.37
C GLY A 148 10.99 4.77 -0.16
N LEU A 149 11.56 3.71 0.40
CA LEU A 149 12.49 3.78 1.53
C LEU A 149 13.78 4.55 1.19
N LEU A 150 14.37 4.30 0.03
CA LEU A 150 15.58 4.99 -0.41
C LEU A 150 15.30 6.47 -0.69
N ALA A 151 14.19 6.80 -1.36
CA ALA A 151 13.76 8.18 -1.59
C ALA A 151 13.53 8.91 -0.26
N ALA A 152 12.82 8.30 0.67
CA ALA A 152 12.58 8.83 2.00
C ALA A 152 13.87 9.09 2.78
N SER A 153 14.83 8.17 2.70
CA SER A 153 16.15 8.33 3.34
C SER A 153 16.89 9.54 2.78
N ARG A 154 16.86 9.76 1.46
CA ARG A 154 17.48 10.92 0.79
C ARG A 154 16.83 12.25 1.18
N LEU A 155 15.50 12.24 1.34
CA LEU A 155 14.71 13.43 1.66
C LEU A 155 14.58 13.68 3.17
N GLY A 156 14.94 12.71 4.01
CA GLY A 156 14.69 12.73 5.45
C GLY A 156 13.18 12.69 5.76
N THR A 157 12.37 12.00 4.97
CA THR A 157 10.92 11.88 5.12
C THR A 157 10.58 10.57 5.83
N PRO A 158 9.62 10.51 6.77
CA PRO A 158 9.20 9.26 7.40
C PRO A 158 8.46 8.35 6.40
N VAL A 159 8.50 7.03 6.67
CA VAL A 159 7.81 6.03 5.86
C VAL A 159 6.89 5.20 6.75
N LEU A 160 5.62 5.20 6.42
CA LEU A 160 4.60 4.34 7.00
C LEU A 160 4.25 3.24 6.02
N ALA A 161 4.23 2.00 6.47
CA ALA A 161 3.91 0.85 5.63
C ALA A 161 2.56 0.24 6.02
N TRP A 162 1.73 0.01 5.02
CA TRP A 162 0.51 -0.76 5.17
C TRP A 162 0.84 -2.25 5.22
N THR A 163 0.20 -2.96 6.13
CA THR A 163 0.40 -4.40 6.32
C THR A 163 -0.91 -5.11 6.68
N LEU A 164 -0.87 -6.42 6.89
CA LEU A 164 -1.98 -7.22 7.40
C LEU A 164 -1.73 -7.64 8.85
N GLU A 165 -2.79 -7.72 9.66
CA GLU A 165 -2.70 -8.47 10.91
C GLU A 165 -2.45 -9.95 10.60
N GLN A 166 -1.63 -10.63 11.42
CA GLN A 166 -1.29 -12.05 11.23
C GLN A 166 -2.56 -12.91 11.09
N ARG A 167 -3.59 -12.68 11.90
CA ARG A 167 -4.87 -13.43 11.82
C ARG A 167 -5.56 -13.30 10.46
N VAL A 168 -5.45 -12.14 9.80
CA VAL A 168 -6.04 -11.90 8.47
C VAL A 168 -5.26 -12.68 7.42
N ALA A 169 -3.93 -12.61 7.46
CA ALA A 169 -3.07 -13.39 6.56
C ALA A 169 -3.32 -14.90 6.71
N ASP A 170 -3.43 -15.41 7.94
CA ASP A 170 -3.70 -16.81 8.23
C ASP A 170 -5.08 -17.24 7.71
N ALA A 171 -6.10 -16.40 7.87
CA ALA A 171 -7.46 -16.68 7.37
C ALA A 171 -7.51 -16.75 5.84
N ILE A 172 -6.79 -15.86 5.14
CA ILE A 172 -6.68 -15.88 3.67
C ILE A 172 -5.90 -17.14 3.24
N ASN A 173 -4.76 -17.39 3.83
CA ASN A 173 -3.92 -18.55 3.51
C ASN A 173 -4.69 -19.87 3.70
N SER A 174 -5.46 -19.98 4.78
CA SER A 174 -6.30 -21.14 5.03
C SER A 174 -7.41 -21.30 3.99
N ALA A 175 -8.08 -20.19 3.63
CA ALA A 175 -9.21 -20.21 2.69
C ALA A 175 -8.80 -20.60 1.27
N PHE A 176 -7.58 -20.24 0.86
CA PHE A 176 -7.08 -20.47 -0.51
C PHE A 176 -5.94 -21.49 -0.59
N ALA A 177 -5.70 -22.27 0.47
CA ALA A 177 -4.60 -23.25 0.56
C ALA A 177 -3.24 -22.64 0.15
N SER A 178 -2.97 -21.42 0.61
CA SER A 178 -1.80 -20.59 0.27
C SER A 178 -0.89 -20.43 1.48
N THR A 179 0.36 -20.03 1.24
CA THR A 179 1.32 -19.56 2.25
C THR A 179 1.91 -18.21 1.88
N ALA A 180 1.37 -17.58 0.83
CA ALA A 180 1.92 -16.36 0.27
C ALA A 180 1.69 -15.14 1.18
N PHE A 181 0.51 -15.03 1.78
CA PHE A 181 0.18 -13.86 2.58
C PHE A 181 0.98 -13.82 3.88
N LYS A 182 1.61 -12.66 4.12
CA LYS A 182 2.39 -12.39 5.32
C LYS A 182 1.68 -11.30 6.13
N GLY A 183 1.45 -11.58 7.39
CA GLY A 183 0.91 -10.63 8.36
C GLY A 183 1.93 -10.27 9.43
N ARG A 184 1.54 -9.34 10.29
CA ARG A 184 2.32 -8.93 11.46
C ARG A 184 1.55 -9.24 12.74
N VAL A 185 2.27 -9.69 13.76
CA VAL A 185 1.70 -9.80 15.10
C VAL A 185 1.49 -8.43 15.71
N THR A 186 0.59 -8.32 16.67
CA THR A 186 0.21 -7.04 17.27
C THR A 186 1.42 -6.23 17.78
N GLY A 187 2.45 -6.88 18.32
CA GLY A 187 3.66 -6.22 18.82
C GLY A 187 4.53 -5.52 17.75
N ASP A 188 4.34 -5.87 16.47
CA ASP A 188 5.06 -5.29 15.34
C ASP A 188 4.28 -4.15 14.65
N LEU A 189 3.08 -3.86 15.12
CA LEU A 189 2.22 -2.81 14.60
C LEU A 189 2.45 -1.49 15.36
N ASP A 190 2.38 -0.40 14.64
CA ASP A 190 2.50 0.94 15.21
C ASP A 190 1.19 1.72 15.17
N VAL A 191 0.34 1.45 14.18
CA VAL A 191 -0.96 2.09 14.00
C VAL A 191 -2.01 1.02 13.74
N ARG A 192 -3.15 1.15 14.43
CA ARG A 192 -4.35 0.34 14.22
C ARG A 192 -5.54 1.29 14.21
N VAL A 193 -6.03 1.62 13.03
CA VAL A 193 -7.01 2.68 12.82
C VAL A 193 -8.32 2.11 12.29
N GLU A 194 -9.43 2.65 12.79
CA GLU A 194 -10.75 2.41 12.22
C GLU A 194 -10.98 3.33 11.03
N VAL A 195 -11.51 2.77 9.93
CA VAL A 195 -11.72 3.45 8.64
C VAL A 195 -13.13 3.25 8.10
N ASP A 196 -13.62 4.24 7.38
CA ASP A 196 -14.77 4.09 6.46
C ASP A 196 -14.27 3.57 5.11
N ARG A 197 -14.86 2.49 4.64
CA ARG A 197 -14.48 1.87 3.36
C ARG A 197 -15.28 2.36 2.16
N GLN A 198 -16.21 3.29 2.32
CA GLN A 198 -17.10 3.69 1.23
C GLN A 198 -16.33 4.20 -0.01
N ARG A 199 -15.33 5.09 0.19
CA ARG A 199 -14.50 5.57 -0.92
C ARG A 199 -13.62 4.49 -1.50
N GLN A 200 -13.03 3.64 -0.64
CA GLN A 200 -12.26 2.47 -1.07
C GLN A 200 -13.10 1.53 -1.94
N MET A 201 -14.32 1.20 -1.53
CA MET A 201 -15.20 0.30 -2.29
C MET A 201 -15.59 0.90 -3.66
N ARG A 202 -15.80 2.23 -3.73
CA ARG A 202 -16.01 2.90 -5.02
C ARG A 202 -14.80 2.84 -5.92
N ALA A 203 -13.59 3.04 -5.37
CA ALA A 203 -12.34 2.94 -6.11
C ALA A 203 -12.08 1.51 -6.60
N ILE A 204 -12.28 0.51 -5.74
CA ILE A 204 -12.21 -0.92 -6.13
C ILE A 204 -13.15 -1.21 -7.31
N ALA A 205 -14.35 -0.66 -7.30
CA ALA A 205 -15.33 -0.86 -8.38
C ALA A 205 -14.92 -0.20 -9.72
N CYS A 206 -13.97 0.74 -9.71
CA CYS A 206 -13.38 1.31 -10.92
C CYS A 206 -12.42 0.33 -11.61
N HIS A 207 -11.70 -0.49 -10.86
CA HIS A 207 -10.76 -1.50 -11.38
C HIS A 207 -11.48 -2.79 -11.79
N LYS A 208 -12.40 -2.72 -12.75
CA LYS A 208 -13.24 -3.86 -13.14
C LYS A 208 -12.43 -5.03 -13.66
N SER A 209 -11.35 -4.75 -14.41
CA SER A 209 -10.46 -5.78 -14.94
C SER A 209 -9.80 -6.63 -13.85
N GLN A 210 -9.67 -6.11 -12.61
CA GLN A 210 -8.96 -6.76 -11.52
C GLN A 210 -9.87 -7.14 -10.33
N SER A 211 -11.05 -6.51 -10.21
CA SER A 211 -11.94 -6.69 -9.06
C SER A 211 -13.10 -7.64 -9.32
N PHE A 212 -13.54 -7.80 -10.59
CA PHE A 212 -14.79 -8.50 -10.94
C PHE A 212 -14.81 -9.94 -10.41
N ASP A 213 -13.73 -10.69 -10.60
CA ASP A 213 -13.61 -12.06 -10.08
C ASP A 213 -12.37 -12.19 -9.19
N ASN A 214 -12.34 -11.44 -8.08
CA ASN A 214 -11.25 -11.46 -7.13
C ASN A 214 -11.72 -11.94 -5.74
N PRO A 215 -11.82 -13.27 -5.54
CA PRO A 215 -12.29 -13.83 -4.27
C PRO A 215 -11.31 -13.55 -3.12
N VAL A 216 -10.01 -13.40 -3.42
CA VAL A 216 -8.97 -13.08 -2.44
C VAL A 216 -9.20 -11.68 -1.86
N LEU A 217 -9.45 -10.69 -2.71
CA LEU A 217 -9.75 -9.33 -2.29
C LEU A 217 -11.01 -9.29 -1.41
N ARG A 218 -12.08 -9.97 -1.84
CA ARG A 218 -13.33 -10.06 -1.06
C ARG A 218 -13.10 -10.69 0.32
N ARG A 219 -12.35 -11.79 0.36
CA ARG A 219 -12.03 -12.47 1.62
C ARG A 219 -11.21 -11.56 2.54
N ARG A 220 -10.18 -10.90 2.01
CA ARG A 220 -9.35 -9.99 2.79
C ARG A 220 -10.18 -8.86 3.42
N LEU A 221 -11.02 -8.19 2.63
CA LEU A 221 -11.87 -7.10 3.14
C LEU A 221 -12.84 -7.58 4.23
N ALA A 222 -13.41 -8.78 4.07
CA ALA A 222 -14.29 -9.38 5.08
C ALA A 222 -13.54 -9.67 6.39
N GLU A 223 -12.32 -10.18 6.33
CA GLU A 223 -11.51 -10.48 7.53
C GLU A 223 -10.97 -9.23 8.23
N GLN A 224 -10.64 -8.18 7.47
CA GLN A 224 -10.17 -6.91 8.03
C GLN A 224 -11.31 -6.08 8.65
N GLY A 225 -12.54 -6.19 8.13
CA GLY A 225 -13.65 -5.34 8.54
C GLY A 225 -13.32 -3.86 8.33
N THR A 226 -13.50 -3.03 9.36
CA THR A 226 -13.23 -1.58 9.33
C THR A 226 -11.83 -1.21 9.85
N ILE A 227 -10.94 -2.20 10.05
CA ILE A 227 -9.63 -1.94 10.66
C ILE A 227 -8.52 -1.97 9.61
N GLU A 228 -7.66 -0.97 9.64
CA GLU A 228 -6.38 -0.95 8.93
C GLU A 228 -5.23 -0.93 9.92
N VAL A 229 -4.13 -1.58 9.53
CA VAL A 229 -2.93 -1.66 10.36
C VAL A 229 -1.69 -1.27 9.58
N LEU A 230 -0.82 -0.49 10.25
CA LEU A 230 0.40 0.04 9.65
C LEU A 230 1.56 -0.05 10.64
N ARG A 231 2.77 0.00 10.08
CA ARG A 231 4.01 0.09 10.86
C ARG A 231 4.97 1.10 10.25
N TRP A 232 5.78 1.70 11.10
CA TRP A 232 6.84 2.57 10.62
C TRP A 232 8.02 1.75 10.11
N LEU A 233 8.42 1.99 8.87
CA LEU A 233 9.69 1.50 8.33
C LEU A 233 10.82 2.51 8.56
N LEU A 234 10.47 3.80 8.53
CA LEU A 234 11.39 4.89 8.85
C LEU A 234 10.64 5.94 9.68
N ARG A 235 11.19 6.28 10.84
CA ARG A 235 10.72 7.39 11.69
C ARG A 235 11.73 8.54 11.65
N ARG A 236 11.26 9.75 11.82
CA ARG A 236 12.12 10.89 12.15
C ARG A 236 12.33 10.99 13.64
#